data_49e605583f82dd9cbdbfc2e2a733f104
#
_entry.id   49e605583f82dd9cbdbfc2e2a733f104
#
_cell.length_a   1.000
_cell.length_b   1.000
_cell.length_c   1.000
_cell.angle_alpha   90.00
_cell.angle_beta   90.00
_cell.angle_gamma   90.00
#
_symmetry.space_group_name_H-M   'P 1'
#
loop_
_entity.id
_entity.type
_entity.pdbx_description
1 polymer ?
#
loop_
_entity_poly.entity_id
_entity_poly.type
_entity_poly.pdbx_seq_one_letter_code
_entity_poly.pdbx_strand_id
1 'polypeptide(L)'
;MKKFLYTLAALLLITISAKAQKLTVVDNDGNGIHMVTVHSEDGNMIGVTDLGGTLLDVKGAAKVLIKHVAYKSKLVDMSALQAGKVTMEDLDYNLAEIVVKPKPLIYVETYYRVYGFANDSLRYYLAGIMPNAYDVEKKKAKYGSYMQSYGDFGISRGATITWGARAQTLKPGEIHDSGALGLVKSGKRRDYDFVTLTEEGKGRLKVSNPEGTVGFIETDKDEIRMTIDAAKIQMYRNKALGQDWQLKGREKAEYDYQYSEIFNLNDDGDATIADFVMSSHHWEWNGSKGRMKFIIETYATEHAYIDAKDFKEKKKELKKKYVAPMKLDALEAYATSHGIPALTPTIRRAIEVLKK
;
A
#
# COMPACT_ATOMS: atom_id res chain seq x y z
N MET A 1 40.03 -4.79 43.69
CA MET A 1 40.25 -5.05 42.24
C MET A 1 39.41 -6.18 41.70
N LYS A 2 39.36 -7.41 42.26
CA LYS A 2 38.56 -8.53 41.73
C LYS A 2 37.06 -8.22 41.60
N LYS A 3 36.43 -7.54 42.56
CA LYS A 3 35.00 -7.17 42.52
C LYS A 3 34.69 -6.17 41.39
N PHE A 4 35.58 -5.25 41.10
CA PHE A 4 35.43 -4.28 40.00
C PHE A 4 35.51 -4.95 38.62
N LEU A 5 36.37 -5.98 38.51
CA LEU A 5 36.50 -6.76 37.28
C LEU A 5 35.22 -7.57 36.96
N TYR A 6 34.58 -8.14 37.99
CA TYR A 6 33.31 -8.88 37.82
C TYR A 6 32.15 -7.96 37.45
N THR A 7 32.09 -6.74 38.02
CA THR A 7 31.07 -5.75 37.66
C THR A 7 31.26 -5.25 36.24
N LEU A 8 32.49 -5.02 35.80
CA LEU A 8 32.81 -4.61 34.43
C LEU A 8 32.52 -5.73 33.44
N ALA A 9 32.83 -6.99 33.76
CA ALA A 9 32.52 -8.15 32.94
C ALA A 9 31.00 -8.38 32.84
N ALA A 10 30.24 -8.19 33.92
CA ALA A 10 28.79 -8.26 33.92
C ALA A 10 28.15 -7.13 33.09
N LEU A 11 28.68 -5.91 33.17
CA LEU A 11 28.23 -4.80 32.31
C LEU A 11 28.51 -5.07 30.81
N LEU A 12 29.68 -5.63 30.49
CA LEU A 12 30.04 -6.01 29.12
C LEU A 12 29.13 -7.13 28.56
N LEU A 13 28.64 -8.05 29.38
CA LEU A 13 27.75 -9.12 28.98
C LEU A 13 26.31 -8.60 28.68
N ILE A 14 25.90 -7.50 29.32
CA ILE A 14 24.57 -6.89 29.08
C ILE A 14 24.52 -6.12 27.76
N THR A 15 25.64 -5.66 27.21
CA THR A 15 25.70 -4.89 25.98
C THR A 15 25.60 -5.74 24.68
N ILE A 16 25.56 -7.07 24.78
CA ILE A 16 25.64 -7.97 23.60
C ILE A 16 24.27 -8.28 22.99
N SER A 17 23.17 -7.85 23.59
CA SER A 17 21.84 -8.39 23.23
C SER A 17 20.93 -7.49 22.40
N ALA A 18 21.36 -6.33 21.94
CA ALA A 18 20.56 -5.52 21.04
C ALA A 18 20.96 -5.75 19.57
N LYS A 19 20.91 -7.00 19.10
CA LYS A 19 20.95 -7.21 17.66
C LYS A 19 19.59 -6.77 17.11
N ALA A 20 19.60 -5.72 16.28
CA ALA A 20 18.47 -5.40 15.45
C ALA A 20 18.07 -6.66 14.67
N GLN A 21 16.87 -7.16 14.92
CA GLN A 21 16.41 -8.42 14.33
C GLN A 21 15.99 -8.14 12.90
N LYS A 22 16.84 -8.56 11.95
CA LYS A 22 16.56 -8.42 10.52
C LYS A 22 15.52 -9.45 10.08
N LEU A 23 14.53 -9.01 9.31
CA LEU A 23 13.58 -9.87 8.62
C LEU A 23 13.79 -9.75 7.11
N THR A 24 13.94 -10.87 6.42
CA THR A 24 13.97 -10.94 4.96
C THR A 24 12.82 -11.79 4.50
N VAL A 25 11.94 -11.22 3.68
CA VAL A 25 10.78 -11.89 3.11
C VAL A 25 11.05 -12.20 1.65
N VAL A 26 10.82 -13.46 1.27
CA VAL A 26 11.10 -13.95 -0.07
C VAL A 26 9.91 -14.73 -0.62
N ASP A 27 9.85 -14.84 -1.95
CA ASP A 27 8.95 -15.74 -2.65
C ASP A 27 9.46 -17.20 -2.65
N ASN A 28 8.74 -18.08 -3.34
CA ASN A 28 9.10 -19.50 -3.46
C ASN A 28 10.41 -19.73 -4.23
N ASP A 29 10.81 -18.79 -5.08
CA ASP A 29 12.05 -18.83 -5.86
C ASP A 29 13.23 -18.21 -5.10
N GLY A 30 12.98 -17.64 -3.94
CA GLY A 30 13.98 -17.03 -3.07
C GLY A 30 14.26 -15.56 -3.36
N ASN A 31 13.50 -14.91 -4.26
CA ASN A 31 13.60 -13.48 -4.54
C ASN A 31 12.98 -12.67 -3.40
N GLY A 32 13.57 -11.51 -3.11
CA GLY A 32 13.05 -10.63 -2.06
C GLY A 32 11.72 -9.98 -2.46
N ILE A 33 10.72 -10.05 -1.58
CA ILE A 33 9.43 -9.39 -1.80
C ILE A 33 9.46 -8.01 -1.17
N HIS A 34 9.40 -6.97 -1.98
CA HIS A 34 9.33 -5.60 -1.51
C HIS A 34 7.90 -5.20 -1.09
N MET A 35 7.78 -4.15 -0.30
CA MET A 35 6.49 -3.62 0.18
C MET A 35 5.65 -4.60 1.00
N VAL A 36 6.25 -5.65 1.53
CA VAL A 36 5.59 -6.47 2.55
C VAL A 36 5.42 -5.63 3.81
N THR A 37 4.19 -5.44 4.24
CA THR A 37 3.89 -4.77 5.50
C THR A 37 4.08 -5.73 6.66
N VAL A 38 4.85 -5.31 7.64
CA VAL A 38 5.17 -6.09 8.84
C VAL A 38 4.48 -5.46 10.04
N HIS A 39 3.68 -6.25 10.73
CA HIS A 39 2.92 -5.83 11.90
C HIS A 39 3.30 -6.65 13.11
N SER A 40 3.31 -6.05 14.30
CA SER A 40 3.40 -6.77 15.56
C SER A 40 2.13 -7.58 15.81
N GLU A 41 2.18 -8.49 16.78
CA GLU A 41 1.01 -9.25 17.22
C GLU A 41 -0.13 -8.34 17.71
N ASP A 42 0.21 -7.15 18.23
CA ASP A 42 -0.75 -6.09 18.60
C ASP A 42 -1.29 -5.29 17.40
N GLY A 43 -0.96 -5.69 16.16
CA GLY A 43 -1.43 -5.06 14.92
C GLY A 43 -0.78 -3.71 14.60
N ASN A 44 0.16 -3.26 15.42
CA ASN A 44 0.91 -2.06 15.13
C ASN A 44 1.85 -2.34 13.95
N MET A 45 1.90 -1.44 12.99
CA MET A 45 2.84 -1.55 11.90
C MET A 45 4.26 -1.31 12.42
N ILE A 46 5.15 -2.28 12.16
CA ILE A 46 6.56 -2.19 12.48
C ILE A 46 7.32 -1.50 11.36
N GLY A 47 6.99 -1.87 10.11
CA GLY A 47 7.63 -1.32 8.93
C GLY A 47 7.20 -2.03 7.65
N VAL A 48 7.92 -1.72 6.58
CA VAL A 48 7.72 -2.28 5.24
C VAL A 48 9.06 -2.78 4.73
N THR A 49 9.09 -3.90 4.02
CA THR A 49 10.32 -4.40 3.41
C THR A 49 10.79 -3.47 2.29
N ASP A 50 12.11 -3.33 2.21
CA ASP A 50 12.78 -2.62 1.12
C ASP A 50 12.71 -3.41 -0.21
N LEU A 51 13.33 -2.89 -1.25
CA LEU A 51 13.37 -3.49 -2.58
C LEU A 51 14.02 -4.90 -2.62
N GLY A 52 14.85 -5.23 -1.64
CA GLY A 52 15.42 -6.56 -1.47
C GLY A 52 14.60 -7.47 -0.57
N GLY A 53 13.37 -7.08 -0.22
CA GLY A 53 12.52 -7.84 0.68
C GLY A 53 12.96 -7.78 2.15
N THR A 54 13.77 -6.79 2.54
CA THR A 54 14.38 -6.73 3.87
C THR A 54 13.78 -5.61 4.72
N LEU A 55 13.48 -5.94 5.97
CA LEU A 55 13.25 -4.98 7.05
C LEU A 55 14.37 -5.13 8.08
N LEU A 56 15.12 -4.05 8.31
CA LEU A 56 16.35 -4.09 9.11
C LEU A 56 16.12 -4.21 10.62
N ASP A 57 14.95 -3.81 11.11
CA ASP A 57 14.63 -3.87 12.54
C ASP A 57 13.15 -4.17 12.78
N VAL A 58 12.87 -5.32 13.34
CA VAL A 58 11.50 -5.71 13.75
C VAL A 58 11.18 -5.28 15.19
N LYS A 59 11.96 -4.37 15.75
CA LYS A 59 11.75 -3.75 17.08
C LYS A 59 11.55 -4.76 18.21
N GLY A 60 12.25 -5.88 18.14
CA GLY A 60 12.21 -6.93 19.16
C GLY A 60 10.88 -7.68 19.26
N ALA A 61 10.04 -7.62 18.24
CA ALA A 61 8.79 -8.36 18.20
C ALA A 61 9.06 -9.87 18.19
N ALA A 62 8.46 -10.62 19.12
CA ALA A 62 8.59 -12.07 19.17
C ALA A 62 7.86 -12.75 18.00
N LYS A 63 6.72 -12.18 17.58
CA LYS A 63 5.96 -12.60 16.42
C LYS A 63 5.58 -11.41 15.57
N VAL A 64 5.61 -11.60 14.26
CA VAL A 64 5.20 -10.60 13.30
C VAL A 64 4.20 -11.17 12.30
N LEU A 65 3.23 -10.38 11.91
CA LEU A 65 2.33 -10.68 10.83
C LEU A 65 2.81 -9.97 9.58
N ILE A 66 3.19 -10.74 8.57
CA ILE A 66 3.60 -10.23 7.27
C ILE A 66 2.45 -10.30 6.29
N LYS A 67 2.27 -9.23 5.52
CA LYS A 67 1.20 -9.11 4.54
C LYS A 67 1.72 -8.50 3.26
N HIS A 68 1.28 -9.07 2.17
CA HIS A 68 1.46 -8.51 0.83
C HIS A 68 0.26 -8.90 -0.03
N VAL A 69 -0.10 -8.09 -1.01
CA VAL A 69 -1.31 -8.31 -1.81
C VAL A 69 -1.24 -9.58 -2.65
N ALA A 70 -0.08 -9.87 -3.23
CA ALA A 70 0.10 -11.03 -4.09
C ALA A 70 0.41 -12.33 -3.34
N TYR A 71 0.50 -12.30 -2.01
CA TYR A 71 0.91 -13.45 -1.21
C TYR A 71 -0.03 -13.69 -0.05
N LYS A 72 -0.14 -14.95 0.39
CA LYS A 72 -0.88 -15.32 1.59
C LYS A 72 -0.26 -14.68 2.82
N SER A 73 -1.08 -14.01 3.63
CA SER A 73 -0.61 -13.43 4.90
C SER A 73 -0.08 -14.52 5.83
N LYS A 74 1.03 -14.25 6.51
CA LYS A 74 1.70 -15.22 7.36
C LYS A 74 2.05 -14.63 8.71
N LEU A 75 1.65 -15.34 9.78
CA LEU A 75 2.15 -15.06 11.13
C LEU A 75 3.47 -15.80 11.31
N VAL A 76 4.50 -15.08 11.69
CA VAL A 76 5.88 -15.57 11.78
C VAL A 76 6.39 -15.41 13.20
N ASP A 77 6.87 -16.50 13.77
CA ASP A 77 7.64 -16.47 15.02
C ASP A 77 9.10 -16.16 14.70
N MET A 78 9.58 -15.04 15.18
CA MET A 78 10.93 -14.56 14.89
C MET A 78 12.03 -15.46 15.43
N SER A 79 11.73 -16.19 16.51
CA SER A 79 12.68 -17.15 17.12
C SER A 79 12.87 -18.42 16.29
N ALA A 80 11.86 -18.77 15.49
CA ALA A 80 11.89 -19.96 14.62
C ALA A 80 12.54 -19.71 13.25
N LEU A 81 12.86 -18.44 12.91
CA LEU A 81 13.43 -18.10 11.62
C LEU A 81 14.93 -18.44 11.53
N GLN A 82 15.29 -19.23 10.54
CA GLN A 82 16.69 -19.42 10.18
C GLN A 82 17.21 -18.16 9.45
N ALA A 83 18.23 -17.54 10.01
CA ALA A 83 18.84 -16.31 9.48
C ALA A 83 17.85 -15.14 9.24
N GLY A 84 16.70 -15.12 9.92
CA GLY A 84 15.69 -14.07 9.74
C GLY A 84 14.96 -14.10 8.38
N LYS A 85 15.01 -15.22 7.67
CA LYS A 85 14.38 -15.39 6.34
C LYS A 85 13.04 -16.10 6.45
N VAL A 86 12.01 -15.59 5.75
CA VAL A 86 10.69 -16.18 5.64
C VAL A 86 10.23 -16.21 4.20
N THR A 87 9.61 -17.32 3.80
CA THR A 87 9.00 -17.46 2.47
C THR A 87 7.50 -17.24 2.58
N MET A 88 6.94 -16.45 1.65
CA MET A 88 5.51 -16.28 1.46
C MET A 88 5.04 -17.15 0.29
N GLU A 89 3.83 -17.65 0.40
CA GLU A 89 3.15 -18.41 -0.65
C GLU A 89 2.30 -17.47 -1.50
N ASP A 90 2.31 -17.67 -2.80
CA ASP A 90 1.51 -16.90 -3.75
C ASP A 90 0.01 -17.02 -3.45
N LEU A 91 -0.71 -15.93 -3.68
CA LEU A 91 -2.16 -15.95 -3.76
C LEU A 91 -2.57 -16.32 -5.18
N ASP A 92 -3.30 -17.43 -5.32
CA ASP A 92 -3.94 -17.77 -6.59
C ASP A 92 -5.11 -16.79 -6.84
N TYR A 93 -4.85 -15.73 -7.59
CA TYR A 93 -5.90 -14.88 -8.12
C TYR A 93 -6.47 -15.53 -9.39
N ASN A 94 -7.56 -16.28 -9.26
CA ASN A 94 -8.36 -16.64 -10.43
C ASN A 94 -9.11 -15.42 -10.93
N LEU A 95 -8.44 -14.59 -11.73
CA LEU A 95 -9.12 -13.55 -12.50
C LEU A 95 -9.83 -14.21 -13.69
N ALA A 96 -11.14 -14.02 -13.77
CA ALA A 96 -11.92 -14.54 -14.87
C ALA A 96 -11.42 -14.01 -16.21
N GLU A 97 -11.31 -14.88 -17.20
CA GLU A 97 -10.92 -14.55 -18.57
C GLU A 97 -11.86 -13.48 -19.17
N ILE A 98 -11.29 -12.35 -19.59
CA ILE A 98 -12.06 -11.22 -20.12
C ILE A 98 -12.22 -11.38 -21.63
N VAL A 99 -13.41 -11.74 -22.08
CA VAL A 99 -13.77 -11.74 -23.51
C VAL A 99 -13.95 -10.31 -24.00
N VAL A 100 -13.01 -9.84 -24.81
CA VAL A 100 -12.96 -8.47 -25.30
C VAL A 100 -14.01 -8.25 -26.41
N LYS A 101 -15.09 -7.51 -26.10
CA LYS A 101 -15.82 -6.72 -27.10
C LYS A 101 -15.38 -5.26 -26.93
N PRO A 102 -15.19 -4.49 -28.02
CA PRO A 102 -14.72 -3.11 -27.92
C PRO A 102 -15.82 -2.23 -27.25
N LYS A 103 -15.78 -2.16 -25.95
CA LYS A 103 -16.59 -1.26 -25.14
C LYS A 103 -15.72 -0.08 -24.71
N PRO A 104 -16.24 1.14 -24.70
CA PRO A 104 -15.43 2.35 -24.53
C PRO A 104 -14.92 2.56 -23.10
N LEU A 105 -15.42 1.79 -22.13
CA LEU A 105 -15.03 1.93 -20.74
C LEU A 105 -14.46 0.62 -20.19
N ILE A 106 -13.37 0.74 -19.45
CA ILE A 106 -12.90 -0.29 -18.52
C ILE A 106 -13.50 0.02 -17.16
N TYR A 107 -14.29 -0.90 -16.63
CA TYR A 107 -14.82 -0.87 -15.27
C TYR A 107 -13.89 -1.64 -14.36
N VAL A 108 -13.55 -1.06 -13.21
CA VAL A 108 -12.87 -1.75 -12.14
C VAL A 108 -13.57 -1.42 -10.82
N GLU A 109 -14.17 -2.43 -10.19
CA GLU A 109 -14.63 -2.28 -8.83
C GLU A 109 -13.44 -2.46 -7.90
N THR A 110 -13.32 -1.59 -6.91
CA THR A 110 -12.26 -1.67 -5.93
C THR A 110 -12.83 -1.76 -4.52
N TYR A 111 -12.18 -2.55 -3.70
CA TYR A 111 -12.29 -2.50 -2.26
C TYR A 111 -11.10 -1.72 -1.70
N TYR A 112 -11.35 -0.83 -0.73
CA TYR A 112 -10.28 -0.07 -0.13
C TYR A 112 -10.33 -0.09 1.39
N ARG A 113 -9.18 0.06 1.99
CA ARG A 113 -8.97 0.26 3.42
C ARG A 113 -8.11 1.47 3.67
N VAL A 114 -8.44 2.23 4.70
CA VAL A 114 -7.67 3.38 5.16
C VAL A 114 -7.41 3.22 6.65
N TYR A 115 -6.16 3.36 7.04
CA TYR A 115 -5.73 3.30 8.42
C TYR A 115 -5.05 4.61 8.81
N GLY A 116 -5.42 5.17 9.94
CA GLY A 116 -4.75 6.30 10.56
C GLY A 116 -4.27 5.96 11.96
N PHE A 117 -2.97 6.12 12.21
CA PHE A 117 -2.36 5.86 13.50
C PHE A 117 -1.75 7.13 14.06
N ALA A 118 -1.84 7.28 15.37
CA ALA A 118 -1.12 8.28 16.14
C ALA A 118 -0.37 7.58 17.26
N ASN A 119 0.98 7.75 17.31
CA ASN A 119 1.86 7.06 18.25
C ASN A 119 1.59 5.54 18.29
N ASP A 120 1.57 4.93 17.09
CA ASP A 120 1.32 3.52 16.83
C ASP A 120 -0.07 2.99 17.28
N SER A 121 -0.96 3.87 17.74
CA SER A 121 -2.33 3.52 18.09
C SER A 121 -3.28 3.86 16.94
N LEU A 122 -4.12 2.91 16.51
CA LEU A 122 -5.15 3.16 15.51
C LEU A 122 -6.11 4.23 16.03
N ARG A 123 -6.39 5.24 15.20
CA ARG A 123 -7.29 6.37 15.50
C ARG A 123 -8.35 6.58 14.44
N TYR A 124 -8.11 6.04 13.27
CA TYR A 124 -9.01 6.15 12.14
C TYR A 124 -8.99 4.86 11.33
N TYR A 125 -10.14 4.39 10.96
CA TYR A 125 -10.31 3.30 10.00
C TYR A 125 -11.49 3.62 9.10
N LEU A 126 -11.30 3.40 7.81
CA LEU A 126 -12.35 3.53 6.80
C LEU A 126 -12.17 2.38 5.80
N ALA A 127 -13.25 1.76 5.38
CA ALA A 127 -13.25 0.79 4.31
C ALA A 127 -14.53 0.93 3.49
N GLY A 128 -14.48 0.54 2.23
CA GLY A 128 -15.63 0.64 1.34
C GLY A 128 -15.35 0.07 -0.04
N ILE A 129 -16.36 0.16 -0.90
CA ILE A 129 -16.32 -0.34 -2.28
C ILE A 129 -16.49 0.86 -3.21
N MET A 130 -15.67 0.96 -4.25
CA MET A 130 -15.71 2.06 -5.21
C MET A 130 -15.76 1.54 -6.64
N PRO A 131 -16.79 1.94 -7.42
CA PRO A 131 -16.80 1.69 -8.85
C PRO A 131 -15.95 2.73 -9.59
N ASN A 132 -14.94 2.27 -10.28
CA ASN A 132 -14.11 3.08 -11.17
C ASN A 132 -14.47 2.81 -12.62
N ALA A 133 -14.34 3.81 -13.48
CA ALA A 133 -14.42 3.65 -14.92
C ALA A 133 -13.31 4.45 -15.59
N TYR A 134 -12.65 3.84 -16.55
CA TYR A 134 -11.65 4.45 -17.39
C TYR A 134 -12.16 4.55 -18.82
N ASP A 135 -12.14 5.74 -19.41
CA ASP A 135 -12.53 5.96 -20.80
C ASP A 135 -11.31 5.69 -21.69
N VAL A 136 -11.36 4.59 -22.44
CA VAL A 136 -10.25 4.11 -23.26
C VAL A 136 -9.90 5.11 -24.36
N GLU A 137 -10.90 5.71 -25.00
CA GLU A 137 -10.70 6.66 -26.09
C GLU A 137 -10.10 7.98 -25.60
N LYS A 138 -10.64 8.49 -24.48
CA LYS A 138 -10.19 9.76 -23.89
C LYS A 138 -8.95 9.59 -23.00
N LYS A 139 -8.50 8.36 -22.77
CA LYS A 139 -7.36 8.02 -21.92
C LYS A 139 -7.43 8.69 -20.55
N LYS A 140 -8.60 8.70 -19.93
CA LYS A 140 -8.80 9.30 -18.61
C LYS A 140 -9.86 8.56 -17.81
N ALA A 141 -9.65 8.54 -16.52
CA ALA A 141 -10.61 8.00 -15.59
C ALA A 141 -11.90 8.85 -15.57
N LYS A 142 -13.04 8.18 -15.61
CA LYS A 142 -14.36 8.71 -15.27
C LYS A 142 -14.66 8.30 -13.84
N TYR A 143 -14.19 9.08 -12.91
CA TYR A 143 -14.22 8.73 -11.51
C TYR A 143 -15.62 8.55 -10.92
N GLY A 144 -15.75 7.51 -10.08
CA GLY A 144 -16.49 7.73 -8.87
C GLY A 144 -15.69 8.74 -8.02
N SER A 145 -16.29 9.82 -7.54
CA SER A 145 -15.63 10.62 -6.53
C SER A 145 -15.62 9.83 -5.21
N TYR A 146 -14.71 10.17 -4.29
CA TYR A 146 -14.73 9.69 -2.90
C TYR A 146 -16.16 9.73 -2.27
N MET A 147 -16.99 10.66 -2.73
CA MET A 147 -18.40 10.80 -2.36
C MET A 147 -19.34 9.74 -2.97
N GLN A 148 -18.82 8.82 -3.79
CA GLN A 148 -19.59 7.78 -4.48
C GLN A 148 -19.17 6.36 -4.09
N SER A 149 -18.45 6.20 -2.98
CA SER A 149 -18.21 4.89 -2.40
C SER A 149 -19.49 4.28 -1.82
N TYR A 150 -19.52 2.97 -1.71
CA TYR A 150 -20.68 2.20 -1.28
C TYR A 150 -20.31 1.25 -0.15
N GLY A 151 -21.27 0.97 0.71
CA GLY A 151 -21.08 0.05 1.82
C GLY A 151 -20.04 0.51 2.84
N ASP A 152 -19.79 1.81 2.92
CA ASP A 152 -18.72 2.36 3.74
C ASP A 152 -18.86 2.00 5.22
N PHE A 153 -17.78 1.57 5.80
CA PHE A 153 -17.61 1.47 7.22
C PHE A 153 -16.51 2.43 7.65
N GLY A 154 -16.84 3.37 8.54
CA GLY A 154 -15.86 4.35 9.00
C GLY A 154 -15.96 4.53 10.52
N ILE A 155 -14.81 4.66 11.17
CA ILE A 155 -14.71 4.99 12.57
C ILE A 155 -13.47 5.85 12.85
N SER A 156 -13.62 6.82 13.76
CA SER A 156 -12.50 7.70 14.11
C SER A 156 -12.64 8.17 15.56
N ARG A 157 -11.50 8.40 16.20
CA ARG A 157 -11.41 8.96 17.54
C ARG A 157 -10.33 10.05 17.60
N GLY A 158 -10.72 11.25 17.91
CA GLY A 158 -9.81 12.42 17.88
C GLY A 158 -9.46 12.83 16.45
N ALA A 159 -8.63 13.72 16.14
CA ALA A 159 -8.05 14.14 14.84
C ALA A 159 -8.88 13.86 13.55
N THR A 160 -10.20 13.69 13.65
CA THR A 160 -11.13 13.27 12.58
C THR A 160 -11.01 14.13 11.33
N ILE A 161 -10.85 15.44 11.51
CA ILE A 161 -10.74 16.38 10.38
C ILE A 161 -9.45 16.12 9.60
N THR A 162 -8.33 15.92 10.27
CA THR A 162 -7.03 15.66 9.62
C THR A 162 -7.05 14.36 8.83
N TRP A 163 -7.58 13.29 9.41
CA TRP A 163 -7.66 11.98 8.75
C TRP A 163 -8.65 12.00 7.59
N GLY A 164 -9.84 12.58 7.79
CA GLY A 164 -10.83 12.71 6.75
C GLY A 164 -10.35 13.57 5.58
N ALA A 165 -9.66 14.68 5.83
CA ALA A 165 -9.06 15.51 4.79
C ALA A 165 -7.97 14.74 4.01
N ARG A 166 -7.15 13.93 4.69
CA ARG A 166 -6.15 13.07 4.02
C ARG A 166 -6.80 12.02 3.15
N ALA A 167 -7.82 11.31 3.66
CA ALA A 167 -8.57 10.34 2.89
C ALA A 167 -9.19 10.97 1.63
N GLN A 168 -9.79 12.16 1.76
CA GLN A 168 -10.35 12.88 0.62
C GLN A 168 -9.29 13.30 -0.40
N THR A 169 -8.12 13.74 0.07
CA THR A 169 -7.02 14.17 -0.82
C THR A 169 -6.42 13.00 -1.59
N LEU A 170 -6.28 11.84 -0.97
CA LEU A 170 -5.68 10.65 -1.56
C LEU A 170 -6.69 9.77 -2.30
N LYS A 171 -7.99 10.08 -2.15
CA LYS A 171 -9.07 9.42 -2.86
C LYS A 171 -8.99 7.89 -2.79
N PRO A 172 -9.22 7.30 -1.61
CA PRO A 172 -9.16 5.85 -1.44
C PRO A 172 -10.09 5.14 -2.41
N GLY A 173 -9.66 4.02 -2.95
CA GLY A 173 -10.43 3.23 -3.91
C GLY A 173 -10.38 3.76 -5.35
N GLU A 174 -9.85 4.96 -5.62
CA GLU A 174 -9.61 5.41 -6.99
C GLU A 174 -8.35 4.75 -7.57
N ILE A 175 -8.43 4.40 -8.85
CA ILE A 175 -7.29 3.93 -9.63
C ILE A 175 -6.75 5.11 -10.42
N HIS A 176 -5.47 5.37 -10.27
CA HIS A 176 -4.82 6.44 -11.01
C HIS A 176 -4.30 5.91 -12.35
N ASP A 177 -4.81 6.48 -13.45
CA ASP A 177 -4.38 6.19 -14.82
C ASP A 177 -2.92 6.58 -15.11
N SER A 178 -2.31 7.25 -14.17
CA SER A 178 -0.96 7.77 -14.20
C SER A 178 0.01 7.02 -13.29
N GLY A 179 -0.33 5.81 -12.83
CA GLY A 179 0.54 4.94 -12.06
C GLY A 179 1.71 4.34 -12.86
N ALA A 180 2.08 3.11 -12.55
CA ALA A 180 3.15 2.41 -13.25
C ALA A 180 2.95 2.41 -14.77
N LEU A 181 1.72 2.22 -15.25
CA LEU A 181 1.40 2.26 -16.67
C LEU A 181 1.69 3.62 -17.32
N GLY A 182 1.38 4.72 -16.64
CA GLY A 182 1.68 6.06 -17.14
C GLY A 182 3.19 6.28 -17.29
N LEU A 183 3.98 5.84 -16.33
CA LEU A 183 5.44 5.93 -16.39
C LEU A 183 6.03 5.06 -17.49
N VAL A 184 5.59 3.82 -17.63
CA VAL A 184 6.11 2.88 -18.63
C VAL A 184 5.75 3.30 -20.05
N LYS A 185 4.51 3.72 -20.29
CA LYS A 185 4.02 4.06 -21.65
C LYS A 185 4.39 5.46 -22.10
N SER A 186 4.40 6.43 -21.21
CA SER A 186 4.65 7.84 -21.57
C SER A 186 6.00 8.38 -21.13
N GLY A 187 6.72 7.65 -20.29
CA GLY A 187 7.96 8.12 -19.66
C GLY A 187 7.74 9.30 -18.70
N LYS A 188 6.50 9.75 -18.55
CA LYS A 188 6.15 10.86 -17.67
C LYS A 188 4.78 10.66 -17.07
N ARG A 189 4.70 10.85 -15.77
CA ARG A 189 3.47 11.04 -15.04
C ARG A 189 3.38 12.48 -14.56
N ARG A 190 2.20 13.07 -14.57
CA ARG A 190 1.99 14.47 -14.21
C ARG A 190 2.51 14.81 -12.81
N ASP A 191 2.44 13.86 -11.87
CA ASP A 191 2.96 14.03 -10.51
C ASP A 191 4.45 13.69 -10.37
N TYR A 192 5.07 13.19 -11.44
CA TYR A 192 6.47 12.73 -11.50
C TYR A 192 7.24 13.34 -12.68
N ASP A 193 6.88 14.56 -13.07
CA ASP A 193 7.51 15.28 -14.21
C ASP A 193 9.04 15.45 -14.07
N PHE A 194 9.57 15.26 -12.86
CA PHE A 194 10.97 15.45 -12.54
C PHE A 194 11.74 14.15 -12.33
N VAL A 195 11.28 13.06 -12.92
CA VAL A 195 11.97 11.77 -12.84
C VAL A 195 12.49 11.32 -14.19
N THR A 196 13.56 10.54 -14.14
CA THR A 196 14.18 9.87 -15.29
C THR A 196 14.08 8.37 -15.07
N LEU A 197 13.70 7.63 -16.12
CA LEU A 197 13.72 6.17 -16.13
C LEU A 197 15.00 5.69 -16.78
N THR A 198 15.69 4.73 -16.14
CA THR A 198 16.91 4.11 -16.64
C THR A 198 16.80 2.61 -16.50
N GLU A 199 17.07 1.87 -17.57
CA GLU A 199 17.15 0.42 -17.50
C GLU A 199 18.28 -0.05 -16.57
N GLU A 200 17.97 -0.97 -15.68
CA GLU A 200 18.90 -1.56 -14.71
C GLU A 200 18.96 -3.09 -14.84
N GLY A 201 18.76 -3.60 -16.06
CA GLY A 201 18.69 -5.01 -16.37
C GLY A 201 17.34 -5.41 -16.96
N LYS A 202 17.18 -6.71 -17.23
CA LYS A 202 15.95 -7.21 -17.86
C LYS A 202 14.76 -7.03 -16.94
N GLY A 203 13.77 -6.28 -17.40
CA GLY A 203 12.51 -6.08 -16.69
C GLY A 203 12.57 -5.12 -15.50
N ARG A 204 13.68 -4.38 -15.30
CA ARG A 204 13.79 -3.42 -14.21
C ARG A 204 14.18 -2.04 -14.70
N LEU A 205 13.33 -1.05 -14.35
CA LEU A 205 13.58 0.37 -14.59
C LEU A 205 13.82 1.05 -13.25
N LYS A 206 14.94 1.74 -13.15
CA LYS A 206 15.22 2.64 -12.04
C LYS A 206 14.52 3.97 -12.27
N VAL A 207 13.80 4.43 -11.27
CA VAL A 207 13.19 5.76 -11.23
C VAL A 207 14.10 6.67 -10.41
N SER A 208 14.62 7.73 -11.02
CA SER A 208 15.57 8.65 -10.39
C SER A 208 15.17 10.10 -10.61
N ASN A 209 15.54 10.97 -9.68
CA ASN A 209 15.57 12.42 -9.86
C ASN A 209 17.03 12.90 -9.69
N PRO A 210 17.34 14.20 -9.87
CA PRO A 210 18.69 14.70 -9.69
C PRO A 210 19.30 14.49 -8.28
N GLU A 211 18.50 14.21 -7.27
CA GLU A 211 18.97 13.91 -5.91
C GLU A 211 19.26 12.41 -5.69
N GLY A 212 18.90 11.56 -6.65
CA GLY A 212 19.20 10.12 -6.60
C GLY A 212 18.05 9.22 -7.00
N THR A 213 18.17 7.94 -6.64
CA THR A 213 17.12 6.94 -6.89
C THR A 213 15.93 7.17 -5.97
N VAL A 214 14.73 7.20 -6.56
CA VAL A 214 13.47 7.40 -5.86
C VAL A 214 12.52 6.21 -6.00
N GLY A 215 12.90 5.18 -6.72
CA GLY A 215 12.09 3.97 -6.83
C GLY A 215 12.47 3.08 -7.99
N PHE A 216 11.62 2.10 -8.25
CA PHE A 216 11.78 1.13 -9.31
C PHE A 216 10.43 0.75 -9.92
N ILE A 217 10.49 0.37 -11.20
CA ILE A 217 9.41 -0.34 -11.87
C ILE A 217 10.00 -1.68 -12.28
N GLU A 218 9.39 -2.75 -11.83
CA GLU A 218 9.84 -4.12 -12.03
C GLU A 218 8.79 -4.86 -12.85
N THR A 219 9.20 -5.43 -13.97
CA THR A 219 8.35 -6.25 -14.83
C THR A 219 8.84 -7.68 -14.71
N ASP A 220 8.04 -8.52 -14.13
CA ASP A 220 8.24 -9.97 -14.06
C ASP A 220 7.32 -10.65 -15.08
N LYS A 221 7.31 -11.99 -15.08
CA LYS A 221 6.63 -12.82 -16.07
C LYS A 221 5.15 -12.50 -16.21
N ASP A 222 4.47 -12.22 -15.10
CA ASP A 222 3.01 -12.12 -15.02
C ASP A 222 2.54 -10.76 -14.48
N GLU A 223 3.46 -9.87 -14.05
CA GLU A 223 3.06 -8.62 -13.45
C GLU A 223 4.08 -7.49 -13.65
N ILE A 224 3.58 -6.27 -13.50
CA ILE A 224 4.38 -5.05 -13.38
C ILE A 224 4.15 -4.43 -12.01
N ARG A 225 5.22 -4.15 -11.29
CA ARG A 225 5.22 -3.53 -9.95
C ARG A 225 5.93 -2.20 -9.99
N MET A 226 5.35 -1.19 -9.40
CA MET A 226 6.01 0.09 -9.18
C MET A 226 6.10 0.35 -7.67
N THR A 227 7.28 0.73 -7.22
CA THR A 227 7.49 1.23 -5.86
C THR A 227 8.31 2.49 -5.91
N ILE A 228 7.80 3.57 -5.31
CA ILE A 228 8.44 4.88 -5.32
C ILE A 228 8.38 5.55 -3.95
N ASP A 229 9.45 6.28 -3.66
CA ASP A 229 9.50 7.28 -2.60
C ASP A 229 8.88 8.59 -3.11
N ALA A 230 7.58 8.70 -2.96
CA ALA A 230 6.83 9.85 -3.45
C ALA A 230 7.15 11.12 -2.63
N ALA A 231 7.66 10.99 -1.40
CA ALA A 231 8.12 12.14 -0.61
C ALA A 231 9.31 12.81 -1.28
N LYS A 232 10.33 12.05 -1.67
CA LYS A 232 11.50 12.60 -2.37
C LYS A 232 11.15 13.25 -3.70
N ILE A 233 10.25 12.64 -4.46
CA ILE A 233 9.79 13.21 -5.73
C ILE A 233 9.08 14.55 -5.47
N GLN A 234 8.16 14.59 -4.51
CA GLN A 234 7.41 15.80 -4.19
C GLN A 234 8.30 16.91 -3.63
N MET A 235 9.26 16.58 -2.77
CA MET A 235 10.22 17.52 -2.22
C MET A 235 11.06 18.14 -3.33
N TYR A 236 11.64 17.34 -4.22
CA TYR A 236 12.41 17.82 -5.36
C TYR A 236 11.57 18.72 -6.28
N ARG A 237 10.35 18.29 -6.63
CA ARG A 237 9.43 19.07 -7.46
C ARG A 237 9.14 20.46 -6.85
N ASN A 238 8.83 20.51 -5.57
CA ASN A 238 8.52 21.77 -4.89
C ASN A 238 9.72 22.72 -4.90
N LYS A 239 10.93 22.19 -4.69
CA LYS A 239 12.18 22.94 -4.78
C LYS A 239 12.41 23.47 -6.21
N ALA A 240 12.26 22.62 -7.21
CA ALA A 240 12.43 22.98 -8.62
C ALA A 240 11.42 24.03 -9.11
N LEU A 241 10.21 24.06 -8.52
CA LEU A 241 9.16 25.03 -8.83
C LEU A 241 9.21 26.30 -7.96
N GLY A 242 10.22 26.45 -7.09
CA GLY A 242 10.31 27.58 -6.15
C GLY A 242 9.19 27.62 -5.11
N GLN A 243 8.60 26.46 -4.81
CA GLN A 243 7.51 26.29 -3.84
C GLN A 243 8.01 25.81 -2.48
N ASP A 244 9.24 26.13 -2.12
CA ASP A 244 9.91 25.71 -0.88
C ASP A 244 9.13 26.11 0.38
N TRP A 245 8.29 27.17 0.28
CA TRP A 245 7.44 27.59 1.39
C TRP A 245 6.43 26.49 1.80
N GLN A 246 6.07 25.59 0.90
CA GLN A 246 5.21 24.43 1.22
C GLN A 246 5.96 23.38 2.02
N LEU A 247 7.28 23.39 1.99
CA LEU A 247 8.15 22.49 2.74
C LEU A 247 8.52 23.05 4.12
N LYS A 248 8.34 24.38 4.36
CA LYS A 248 8.66 24.99 5.65
C LYS A 248 7.88 24.31 6.78
N GLY A 249 8.62 23.57 7.61
CA GLY A 249 8.10 22.76 8.70
C GLY A 249 8.01 21.25 8.39
N ARG A 250 8.04 20.83 7.12
CA ARG A 250 8.11 19.42 6.73
C ARG A 250 9.55 18.90 6.70
N GLU A 251 10.53 19.73 6.35
CA GLU A 251 11.96 19.39 6.40
C GLU A 251 12.48 19.08 7.81
N LYS A 252 11.77 19.56 8.85
CA LYS A 252 12.05 19.24 10.25
C LYS A 252 11.27 18.05 10.78
N ALA A 253 10.25 17.60 10.06
CA ALA A 253 9.50 16.40 10.37
C ALA A 253 10.05 15.29 9.47
N GLU A 254 10.52 14.20 10.05
CA GLU A 254 10.74 12.98 9.28
C GLU A 254 9.44 12.69 8.53
N TYR A 255 9.50 12.82 7.22
CA TYR A 255 8.37 12.62 6.34
C TYR A 255 8.72 11.50 5.38
N ASP A 256 7.98 10.42 5.45
CA ASP A 256 8.06 9.29 4.54
C ASP A 256 6.74 9.15 3.78
N TYR A 257 6.81 8.93 2.48
CA TYR A 257 5.67 8.62 1.66
C TYR A 257 6.04 7.61 0.57
N GLN A 258 5.72 6.37 0.83
CA GLN A 258 5.88 5.28 -0.12
C GLN A 258 4.58 5.07 -0.90
N TYR A 259 4.71 4.88 -2.19
CA TYR A 259 3.60 4.53 -3.08
C TYR A 259 3.96 3.30 -3.90
N SER A 260 3.06 2.36 -4.02
CA SER A 260 3.22 1.19 -4.88
C SER A 260 1.94 0.86 -5.64
N GLU A 261 2.11 0.25 -6.80
CA GLU A 261 1.05 -0.30 -7.65
C GLU A 261 1.46 -1.65 -8.22
N ILE A 262 0.47 -2.51 -8.46
CA ILE A 262 0.64 -3.79 -9.13
C ILE A 262 -0.43 -3.91 -10.21
N PHE A 263 0.02 -4.37 -11.38
CA PHE A 263 -0.84 -4.75 -12.51
C PHE A 263 -0.43 -6.13 -13.00
N ASN A 264 -1.37 -6.96 -13.40
CA ASN A 264 -1.05 -8.16 -14.14
C ASN A 264 -0.59 -7.80 -15.56
N LEU A 265 0.24 -8.65 -16.16
CA LEU A 265 0.55 -8.58 -17.59
C LEU A 265 -0.42 -9.46 -18.36
N ASN A 266 -0.87 -8.97 -19.50
CA ASN A 266 -1.62 -9.76 -20.46
C ASN A 266 -0.68 -10.63 -21.32
N ASP A 267 -1.23 -11.47 -22.17
CA ASP A 267 -0.48 -12.38 -23.04
C ASP A 267 0.52 -11.67 -23.99
N ASP A 268 0.28 -10.39 -24.28
CA ASP A 268 1.18 -9.56 -25.10
C ASP A 268 2.33 -8.93 -24.28
N GLY A 269 2.39 -9.18 -22.98
CA GLY A 269 3.38 -8.59 -22.07
C GLY A 269 3.13 -7.10 -21.81
N ASP A 270 1.91 -6.62 -22.03
CA ASP A 270 1.44 -5.26 -21.72
C ASP A 270 0.45 -5.30 -20.56
N ALA A 271 0.14 -4.15 -20.02
CA ALA A 271 -0.89 -3.99 -19.00
C ALA A 271 -1.75 -2.75 -19.27
N THR A 272 -2.98 -2.80 -18.82
CA THR A 272 -3.97 -1.71 -18.92
C THR A 272 -4.60 -1.48 -17.54
N ILE A 273 -5.51 -0.52 -17.44
CA ILE A 273 -6.30 -0.34 -16.21
C ILE A 273 -7.16 -1.58 -15.90
N ALA A 274 -7.52 -2.38 -16.91
CA ALA A 274 -8.24 -3.63 -16.71
C ALA A 274 -7.41 -4.67 -15.94
N ASP A 275 -6.10 -4.52 -15.94
CA ASP A 275 -5.17 -5.45 -15.32
C ASP A 275 -4.71 -4.98 -13.93
N PHE A 276 -5.30 -3.88 -13.42
CA PHE A 276 -5.00 -3.35 -12.10
C PHE A 276 -5.29 -4.38 -11.01
N VAL A 277 -4.33 -4.64 -10.16
CA VAL A 277 -4.47 -5.56 -9.01
C VAL A 277 -4.64 -4.78 -7.72
N MET A 278 -3.69 -3.89 -7.43
CA MET A 278 -3.73 -3.09 -6.22
C MET A 278 -2.88 -1.82 -6.30
N SER A 279 -3.15 -0.91 -5.36
CA SER A 279 -2.21 0.13 -4.98
C SER A 279 -2.14 0.30 -3.47
N SER A 280 -1.02 0.81 -3.00
CA SER A 280 -0.80 1.13 -1.60
C SER A 280 -0.14 2.50 -1.46
N HIS A 281 -0.66 3.29 -0.52
CA HIS A 281 -0.06 4.53 -0.07
C HIS A 281 0.29 4.38 1.39
N HIS A 282 1.53 4.60 1.73
CA HIS A 282 2.01 4.59 3.09
C HIS A 282 2.65 5.93 3.43
N TRP A 283 2.04 6.65 4.33
CA TRP A 283 2.47 7.95 4.79
C TRP A 283 2.83 7.94 6.26
N GLU A 284 3.99 8.47 6.57
CA GLU A 284 4.44 8.63 7.95
C GLU A 284 5.09 9.99 8.15
N TRP A 285 4.83 10.64 9.29
CA TRP A 285 5.45 11.91 9.65
C TRP A 285 5.42 12.14 11.16
N ASN A 286 6.38 12.91 11.65
CA ASN A 286 6.39 13.40 13.01
C ASN A 286 5.65 14.75 13.07
N GLY A 287 4.49 14.77 13.72
CA GLY A 287 3.71 15.97 13.97
C GLY A 287 3.93 16.51 15.39
N SER A 288 3.32 17.65 15.68
CA SER A 288 3.36 18.25 17.04
C SER A 288 2.76 17.38 18.14
N LYS A 289 1.95 16.38 17.76
CA LYS A 289 1.30 15.43 18.68
C LYS A 289 1.93 14.02 18.65
N GLY A 290 3.11 13.88 18.05
CA GLY A 290 3.84 12.62 17.93
C GLY A 290 3.82 12.04 16.52
N ARG A 291 4.22 10.77 16.40
CA ARG A 291 4.32 10.03 15.14
C ARG A 291 2.94 9.72 14.59
N MET A 292 2.75 10.08 13.33
CA MET A 292 1.49 9.88 12.60
C MET A 292 1.75 8.97 11.41
N LYS A 293 0.88 7.97 11.19
CA LYS A 293 0.92 7.11 10.01
C LYS A 293 -0.44 7.11 9.34
N PHE A 294 -0.44 7.07 8.02
CA PHE A 294 -1.64 6.96 7.22
C PHE A 294 -1.40 5.96 6.09
N ILE A 295 -2.21 4.94 6.02
CA ILE A 295 -2.08 3.88 5.04
C ILE A 295 -3.38 3.78 4.28
N ILE A 296 -3.30 3.70 2.95
CA ILE A 296 -4.42 3.36 2.08
C ILE A 296 -4.02 2.12 1.29
N GLU A 297 -4.89 1.15 1.29
CA GLU A 297 -4.81 -0.04 0.44
C GLU A 297 -6.03 -0.04 -0.49
N THR A 298 -5.83 -0.25 -1.77
CA THR A 298 -6.88 -0.34 -2.77
C THR A 298 -6.68 -1.62 -3.57
N TYR A 299 -7.69 -2.46 -3.64
CA TYR A 299 -7.65 -3.78 -4.28
C TYR A 299 -8.73 -3.85 -5.34
N ALA A 300 -8.42 -4.37 -6.53
CA ALA A 300 -9.42 -4.70 -7.52
C ALA A 300 -10.25 -5.92 -7.08
N THR A 301 -11.54 -5.86 -7.29
CA THR A 301 -12.47 -6.94 -6.97
C THR A 301 -13.27 -7.42 -8.16
N GLU A 302 -13.47 -6.57 -9.17
CA GLU A 302 -14.12 -6.92 -10.43
C GLU A 302 -13.53 -6.08 -11.55
N HIS A 303 -13.38 -6.70 -12.73
CA HIS A 303 -13.00 -6.03 -13.97
C HIS A 303 -14.02 -6.34 -15.07
N ALA A 304 -14.35 -5.35 -15.89
CA ALA A 304 -15.22 -5.55 -17.03
C ALA A 304 -15.02 -4.47 -18.10
N TYR A 305 -15.15 -4.85 -19.36
CA TYR A 305 -15.36 -3.88 -20.44
C TYR A 305 -16.86 -3.58 -20.55
N ILE A 306 -17.23 -2.33 -20.37
CA ILE A 306 -18.64 -1.91 -20.33
C ILE A 306 -18.88 -0.64 -21.14
N ASP A 307 -20.12 -0.32 -21.40
CA ASP A 307 -20.52 0.98 -21.92
C ASP A 307 -20.96 1.97 -20.81
N ALA A 308 -21.26 3.20 -21.18
CA ALA A 308 -21.66 4.22 -20.22
C ALA A 308 -23.03 3.94 -19.57
N LYS A 309 -23.89 3.15 -20.23
CA LYS A 309 -25.20 2.73 -19.71
C LYS A 309 -24.98 1.64 -18.64
N ASP A 310 -24.20 0.63 -18.99
CA ASP A 310 -23.83 -0.45 -18.06
C ASP A 310 -23.16 0.12 -16.78
N PHE A 311 -22.29 1.12 -16.92
CA PHE A 311 -21.67 1.78 -15.76
C PHE A 311 -22.69 2.44 -14.85
N LYS A 312 -23.70 3.10 -15.42
CA LYS A 312 -24.79 3.69 -14.63
C LYS A 312 -25.62 2.62 -13.91
N GLU A 313 -25.88 1.50 -14.58
CA GLU A 313 -26.63 0.38 -13.96
C GLU A 313 -25.80 -0.28 -12.84
N LYS A 314 -24.51 -0.56 -13.05
CA LYS A 314 -23.60 -1.03 -11.99
C LYS A 314 -23.64 -0.13 -10.74
N LYS A 315 -23.58 1.19 -10.94
CA LYS A 315 -23.69 2.15 -9.82
C LYS A 315 -25.07 2.09 -9.13
N LYS A 316 -26.15 1.88 -9.87
CA LYS A 316 -27.48 1.71 -9.27
C LYS A 316 -27.60 0.40 -8.50
N GLU A 317 -27.02 -0.68 -9.01
CA GLU A 317 -26.97 -1.97 -8.34
C GLU A 317 -26.21 -1.86 -7.00
N LEU A 318 -25.01 -1.26 -7.02
CA LEU A 318 -24.25 -1.00 -5.80
C LEU A 318 -25.03 -0.15 -4.79
N LYS A 319 -25.71 0.90 -5.27
CA LYS A 319 -26.56 1.74 -4.42
C LYS A 319 -27.74 0.98 -3.84
N LYS A 320 -28.33 0.03 -4.56
CA LYS A 320 -29.42 -0.82 -4.05
C LYS A 320 -28.90 -1.86 -3.08
N LYS A 321 -27.74 -2.47 -3.40
CA LYS A 321 -27.12 -3.52 -2.59
C LYS A 321 -26.62 -2.98 -1.26
N TYR A 322 -26.08 -1.77 -1.26
CA TYR A 322 -25.45 -1.11 -0.10
C TYR A 322 -26.18 0.17 0.29
N VAL A 323 -27.47 0.04 0.64
CA VAL A 323 -28.34 1.19 1.03
C VAL A 323 -27.87 1.86 2.33
N ALA A 324 -27.22 1.10 3.20
CA ALA A 324 -26.70 1.57 4.49
C ALA A 324 -25.21 1.20 4.63
N PRO A 325 -24.47 1.86 5.51
CA PRO A 325 -23.13 1.45 5.86
C PRO A 325 -23.08 -0.02 6.24
N MET A 326 -22.13 -0.76 5.67
CA MET A 326 -21.94 -2.17 5.99
C MET A 326 -21.36 -2.31 7.40
N LYS A 327 -21.66 -3.42 8.05
CA LYS A 327 -20.94 -3.82 9.26
C LYS A 327 -19.53 -4.28 8.87
N LEU A 328 -18.57 -4.10 9.77
CA LEU A 328 -17.19 -4.51 9.55
C LEU A 328 -17.08 -5.98 9.09
N ASP A 329 -17.81 -6.89 9.74
CA ASP A 329 -17.78 -8.32 9.41
C ASP A 329 -18.27 -8.61 7.98
N ALA A 330 -19.26 -7.87 7.50
CA ALA A 330 -19.76 -8.02 6.15
C ALA A 330 -18.74 -7.50 5.10
N LEU A 331 -18.06 -6.39 5.40
CA LEU A 331 -16.97 -5.88 4.57
C LEU A 331 -15.77 -6.82 4.54
N GLU A 332 -15.42 -7.40 5.68
CA GLU A 332 -14.33 -8.39 5.76
C GLU A 332 -14.70 -9.71 5.03
N ALA A 333 -15.95 -10.14 5.11
CA ALA A 333 -16.42 -11.28 4.34
C ALA A 333 -16.36 -10.99 2.82
N TYR A 334 -16.75 -9.78 2.41
CA TYR A 334 -16.59 -9.33 1.03
C TYR A 334 -15.11 -9.35 0.60
N ALA A 335 -14.23 -8.75 1.38
CA ALA A 335 -12.80 -8.74 1.09
C ALA A 335 -12.23 -10.15 0.96
N THR A 336 -12.55 -11.04 1.90
CA THR A 336 -12.08 -12.43 1.89
C THR A 336 -12.61 -13.21 0.69
N SER A 337 -13.86 -12.98 0.27
CA SER A 337 -14.44 -13.64 -0.92
C SER A 337 -13.75 -13.23 -2.24
N HIS A 338 -12.99 -12.13 -2.23
CA HIS A 338 -12.19 -11.64 -3.36
C HIS A 338 -10.68 -11.86 -3.16
N GLY A 339 -10.29 -12.77 -2.25
CA GLY A 339 -8.88 -13.09 -2.00
C GLY A 339 -8.10 -12.01 -1.26
N ILE A 340 -8.76 -10.93 -0.83
CA ILE A 340 -8.10 -9.83 -0.10
C ILE A 340 -7.79 -10.29 1.33
N PRO A 341 -6.56 -10.07 1.82
CA PRO A 341 -6.17 -10.49 3.16
C PRO A 341 -7.10 -9.96 4.24
N ALA A 342 -7.53 -10.83 5.16
CA ALA A 342 -8.36 -10.44 6.28
C ALA A 342 -7.63 -9.46 7.21
N LEU A 343 -8.38 -8.61 7.91
CA LEU A 343 -7.83 -7.81 9.01
C LEU A 343 -7.23 -8.74 10.08
N THR A 344 -6.08 -8.37 10.58
CA THR A 344 -5.50 -9.10 11.71
C THR A 344 -6.43 -9.03 12.93
N PRO A 345 -6.41 -10.03 13.81
CA PRO A 345 -7.17 -9.99 15.05
C PRO A 345 -6.93 -8.72 15.86
N THR A 346 -5.71 -8.19 15.80
CA THR A 346 -5.34 -7.00 16.56
C THR A 346 -5.85 -5.71 15.93
N ILE A 347 -5.78 -5.55 14.61
CA ILE A 347 -6.44 -4.42 13.93
C ILE A 347 -7.94 -4.47 14.18
N ARG A 348 -8.56 -5.64 14.06
CA ARG A 348 -9.98 -5.82 14.35
C ARG A 348 -10.33 -5.39 15.78
N ARG A 349 -9.55 -5.83 16.77
CA ARG A 349 -9.72 -5.41 18.18
C ARG A 349 -9.53 -3.91 18.36
N ALA A 350 -8.53 -3.32 17.71
CA ALA A 350 -8.32 -1.87 17.76
C ALA A 350 -9.52 -1.09 17.19
N ILE A 351 -10.12 -1.55 16.09
CA ILE A 351 -11.36 -0.98 15.53
C ILE A 351 -12.51 -1.08 16.54
N GLU A 352 -12.68 -2.23 17.20
CA GLU A 352 -13.74 -2.40 18.23
C GLU A 352 -13.53 -1.50 19.45
N VAL A 353 -12.28 -1.25 19.83
CA VAL A 353 -11.96 -0.27 20.90
C VAL A 353 -12.30 1.15 20.48
N LEU A 354 -12.14 1.50 19.21
CA LEU A 354 -12.52 2.81 18.69
C LEU A 354 -14.03 3.05 18.70
N LYS A 355 -14.87 2.00 18.68
CA LYS A 355 -16.33 2.10 18.73
C LYS A 355 -16.85 2.49 20.12
N LYS A 356 -16.08 2.23 21.18
CA LYS A 356 -16.38 2.59 22.57
C LYS A 356 -15.92 4.00 22.90
#